data_c2ace10e86f0240f510b8c59bde27598
#
_entry.id   c2ace10e86f0240f510b8c59bde27598
#
_cell.length_a   1.000
_cell.length_b   1.000
_cell.length_c   1.000
_cell.angle_alpha   90.00
_cell.angle_beta   90.00
_cell.angle_gamma   90.00
#
_symmetry.space_group_name_H-M   'P 1'
#
loop_
_entity.id
_entity.type
_entity.pdbx_description
1 polymer ?
#
loop_
_entity_poly.entity_id
_entity_poly.type
_entity_poly.pdbx_seq_one_letter_code
_entity_poly.pdbx_strand_id
1 'polypeptide(L)'
;MSGKDQQQQRDLFESERSFRLLVEGVVDYALYMLDPTGIITSWNIGGQRIKGYLPEEIVGRHFSCFYTEADRANGKPARALRIAEETGRYEEEGWRVRKDGTFFWASVVIDPIREKGELIGFAKITRDITERREAELKLEQMQRQLAESQKLDALGQLTGGVAHDFNNLLMIISGSLHTLKKGADDDPKRQRAVSAIEAATRRGAALTNQLLTFARRQSVNPQTVDVTERINAVRDVLNTGVNGAVRLQFDIARSVWPVMV
;
A
#
# COMPACT_ATOMS: atom_id res chain seq x y z
N MET A 1 -39.84 48.09 -22.25
CA MET A 1 -38.67 47.41 -21.68
C MET A 1 -37.43 48.18 -22.08
N SER A 2 -36.63 48.58 -21.11
CA SER A 2 -35.42 49.38 -21.34
C SER A 2 -34.35 48.49 -22.03
N GLY A 3 -33.52 49.10 -22.94
CA GLY A 3 -32.40 48.36 -23.55
C GLY A 3 -31.43 47.74 -22.54
N LYS A 4 -31.37 48.21 -21.30
CA LYS A 4 -30.61 47.63 -20.19
C LYS A 4 -31.21 46.29 -19.75
N ASP A 5 -32.54 46.15 -19.72
CA ASP A 5 -33.22 44.92 -19.32
C ASP A 5 -32.97 43.81 -20.32
N GLN A 6 -32.94 44.13 -21.61
CA GLN A 6 -32.65 43.18 -22.72
C GLN A 6 -31.19 42.71 -22.67
N GLN A 7 -30.24 43.61 -22.36
CA GLN A 7 -28.83 43.24 -22.27
C GLN A 7 -28.59 42.33 -21.07
N GLN A 8 -29.16 42.66 -19.90
CA GLN A 8 -29.04 41.87 -18.70
C GLN A 8 -29.64 40.44 -18.85
N GLN A 9 -30.79 40.33 -19.56
CA GLN A 9 -31.37 39.02 -19.88
C GLN A 9 -30.48 38.20 -20.83
N ARG A 10 -29.83 38.83 -21.82
CA ARG A 10 -28.90 38.15 -22.73
C ARG A 10 -27.67 37.66 -21.99
N ASP A 11 -27.05 38.49 -21.16
CA ASP A 11 -25.86 38.13 -20.37
C ASP A 11 -26.16 37.00 -19.42
N LEU A 12 -27.32 36.98 -18.76
CA LEU A 12 -27.79 35.88 -17.93
C LEU A 12 -27.95 34.58 -18.69
N PHE A 13 -28.62 34.63 -19.89
CA PHE A 13 -28.85 33.48 -20.75
C PHE A 13 -27.53 32.89 -21.28
N GLU A 14 -26.57 33.73 -21.66
CA GLU A 14 -25.24 33.31 -22.11
C GLU A 14 -24.44 32.66 -20.96
N SER A 15 -24.53 33.21 -19.76
CA SER A 15 -23.91 32.67 -18.55
C SER A 15 -24.48 31.28 -18.19
N GLU A 16 -25.81 31.17 -18.15
CA GLU A 16 -26.48 29.88 -17.89
C GLU A 16 -26.14 28.80 -18.94
N ARG A 17 -26.12 29.22 -20.20
CA ARG A 17 -25.75 28.30 -21.32
C ARG A 17 -24.31 27.85 -21.18
N SER A 18 -23.38 28.76 -20.92
CA SER A 18 -21.96 28.43 -20.74
C SER A 18 -21.73 27.48 -19.58
N PHE A 19 -22.40 27.75 -18.44
CA PHE A 19 -22.33 26.86 -17.27
C PHE A 19 -22.90 25.47 -17.57
N ARG A 20 -24.03 25.36 -18.25
CA ARG A 20 -24.62 24.08 -18.66
C ARG A 20 -23.67 23.30 -19.56
N LEU A 21 -23.10 23.94 -20.59
CA LEU A 21 -22.15 23.30 -21.51
C LEU A 21 -20.90 22.80 -20.77
N LEU A 22 -20.44 23.55 -19.77
CA LEU A 22 -19.30 23.15 -18.96
C LEU A 22 -19.62 21.92 -18.13
N VAL A 23 -20.75 21.87 -17.44
CA VAL A 23 -21.19 20.73 -16.63
C VAL A 23 -21.49 19.49 -17.52
N GLU A 24 -22.10 19.68 -18.69
CA GLU A 24 -22.36 18.61 -19.66
C GLU A 24 -21.08 18.08 -20.30
N GLY A 25 -20.04 18.92 -20.47
CA GLY A 25 -18.74 18.51 -21.00
C GLY A 25 -17.93 17.61 -20.05
N VAL A 26 -18.29 17.56 -18.76
CA VAL A 26 -17.61 16.73 -17.78
C VAL A 26 -18.21 15.32 -17.76
N VAL A 27 -17.64 14.42 -18.55
CA VAL A 27 -18.17 13.05 -18.74
C VAL A 27 -17.64 12.01 -17.75
N ASP A 28 -16.49 12.27 -17.11
CA ASP A 28 -15.83 11.34 -16.19
C ASP A 28 -16.26 11.52 -14.73
N TYR A 29 -17.15 12.50 -14.47
CA TYR A 29 -17.70 12.77 -13.16
C TYR A 29 -19.23 12.86 -13.23
N ALA A 30 -19.89 12.13 -12.35
CA ALA A 30 -21.32 12.34 -12.09
C ALA A 30 -21.46 13.58 -11.20
N LEU A 31 -21.94 14.66 -11.80
CA LEU A 31 -22.19 15.96 -11.14
C LEU A 31 -23.70 16.15 -11.03
N TYR A 32 -24.19 16.31 -9.81
CA TYR A 32 -25.62 16.52 -9.59
C TYR A 32 -25.89 17.25 -8.26
N MET A 33 -27.01 17.90 -8.21
CA MET A 33 -27.48 18.59 -7.01
C MET A 33 -28.52 17.74 -6.28
N LEU A 34 -28.53 17.90 -4.99
CA LEU A 34 -29.56 17.34 -4.09
C LEU A 34 -30.28 18.51 -3.42
N ASP A 35 -31.56 18.34 -3.13
CA ASP A 35 -32.23 19.21 -2.17
C ASP A 35 -31.78 18.91 -0.73
N PRO A 36 -32.18 19.69 0.28
CA PRO A 36 -31.78 19.45 1.68
C PRO A 36 -32.18 18.07 2.21
N THR A 37 -33.16 17.40 1.61
CA THR A 37 -33.63 16.05 2.00
C THR A 37 -32.89 14.93 1.27
N GLY A 38 -32.03 15.24 0.29
CA GLY A 38 -31.29 14.27 -0.50
C GLY A 38 -31.98 13.80 -1.78
N ILE A 39 -33.03 14.53 -2.23
CA ILE A 39 -33.64 14.28 -3.54
C ILE A 39 -32.79 14.90 -4.64
N ILE A 40 -32.56 14.16 -5.70
CA ILE A 40 -31.77 14.55 -6.86
C ILE A 40 -32.55 15.61 -7.66
N THR A 41 -31.97 16.79 -7.86
CA THR A 41 -32.61 17.91 -8.58
C THR A 41 -31.97 18.22 -9.91
N SER A 42 -30.74 17.77 -10.16
CA SER A 42 -30.06 17.92 -11.45
C SER A 42 -29.25 16.67 -11.80
N TRP A 43 -28.89 16.50 -13.08
CA TRP A 43 -28.17 15.33 -13.54
C TRP A 43 -27.36 15.65 -14.80
N ASN A 44 -26.06 15.41 -14.81
CA ASN A 44 -25.21 15.61 -15.98
C ASN A 44 -25.00 14.29 -16.77
N ILE A 45 -24.38 14.43 -17.94
CA ILE A 45 -24.06 13.29 -18.82
C ILE A 45 -23.10 12.29 -18.15
N GLY A 46 -22.16 12.75 -17.30
CA GLY A 46 -21.26 11.89 -16.53
C GLY A 46 -22.03 11.00 -15.56
N GLY A 47 -23.10 11.52 -14.93
CA GLY A 47 -24.00 10.74 -14.09
C GLY A 47 -24.71 9.62 -14.87
N GLN A 48 -25.19 9.95 -16.08
CA GLN A 48 -25.80 8.97 -16.97
C GLN A 48 -24.80 7.87 -17.36
N ARG A 49 -23.58 8.24 -17.74
CA ARG A 49 -22.53 7.31 -18.15
C ARG A 49 -22.07 6.40 -17.02
N ILE A 50 -21.80 6.99 -15.84
CA ILE A 50 -21.24 6.25 -14.70
C ILE A 50 -22.29 5.37 -14.02
N LYS A 51 -23.53 5.87 -13.87
CA LYS A 51 -24.57 5.20 -13.06
C LYS A 51 -25.68 4.56 -13.89
N GLY A 52 -25.76 4.83 -15.20
CA GLY A 52 -26.67 4.20 -16.13
C GLY A 52 -28.09 4.74 -16.10
N TYR A 53 -28.40 5.83 -15.38
CA TYR A 53 -29.72 6.43 -15.32
C TYR A 53 -29.84 7.63 -16.23
N LEU A 54 -30.95 7.74 -16.97
CA LEU A 54 -31.34 8.95 -17.67
C LEU A 54 -31.84 10.02 -16.68
N PRO A 55 -31.77 11.32 -17.02
CA PRO A 55 -32.26 12.39 -16.15
C PRO A 55 -33.71 12.21 -15.71
N GLU A 56 -34.59 11.85 -16.63
CA GLU A 56 -36.03 11.60 -16.40
C GLU A 56 -36.33 10.41 -15.49
N GLU A 57 -35.35 9.51 -15.30
CA GLU A 57 -35.51 8.32 -14.43
C GLU A 57 -35.02 8.58 -13.00
N ILE A 58 -34.12 9.55 -12.84
CA ILE A 58 -33.37 9.68 -11.57
C ILE A 58 -33.64 11.00 -10.85
N VAL A 59 -33.96 12.08 -11.58
CA VAL A 59 -34.36 13.35 -10.97
C VAL A 59 -35.69 13.13 -10.21
N GLY A 60 -35.77 13.63 -8.99
CA GLY A 60 -36.87 13.38 -8.07
C GLY A 60 -36.72 12.12 -7.20
N ARG A 61 -35.69 11.29 -7.42
CA ARG A 61 -35.41 10.15 -6.55
C ARG A 61 -34.39 10.53 -5.47
N HIS A 62 -34.48 9.84 -4.33
CA HIS A 62 -33.50 10.02 -3.26
C HIS A 62 -32.17 9.35 -3.61
N PHE A 63 -31.06 10.04 -3.41
CA PHE A 63 -29.70 9.61 -3.80
C PHE A 63 -29.21 8.33 -3.13
N SER A 64 -29.88 7.87 -2.07
CA SER A 64 -29.60 6.60 -1.41
C SER A 64 -29.74 5.38 -2.33
N CYS A 65 -30.43 5.53 -3.49
CA CYS A 65 -30.54 4.45 -4.48
C CYS A 65 -29.18 3.97 -5.01
N PHE A 66 -28.13 4.77 -4.91
CA PHE A 66 -26.78 4.40 -5.32
C PHE A 66 -25.97 3.68 -4.24
N TYR A 67 -26.48 3.54 -3.04
CA TYR A 67 -25.81 2.84 -1.95
C TYR A 67 -26.18 1.36 -1.93
N THR A 68 -25.29 0.54 -1.41
CA THR A 68 -25.57 -0.88 -1.16
C THR A 68 -26.72 -1.01 -0.15
N GLU A 69 -27.39 -2.15 -0.14
CA GLU A 69 -28.46 -2.39 0.82
C GLU A 69 -27.96 -2.30 2.28
N ALA A 70 -26.77 -2.83 2.55
CA ALA A 70 -26.13 -2.74 3.86
C ALA A 70 -25.86 -1.29 4.27
N ASP A 71 -25.33 -0.46 3.37
CA ASP A 71 -25.05 0.95 3.65
C ASP A 71 -26.35 1.75 3.90
N ARG A 72 -27.42 1.42 3.17
CA ARG A 72 -28.75 2.02 3.37
C ARG A 72 -29.33 1.64 4.74
N ALA A 73 -29.28 0.37 5.08
CA ALA A 73 -29.77 -0.13 6.37
C ALA A 73 -29.03 0.49 7.55
N ASN A 74 -27.72 0.75 7.38
CA ASN A 74 -26.87 1.42 8.38
C ASN A 74 -27.02 2.95 8.42
N GLY A 75 -27.95 3.54 7.65
CA GLY A 75 -28.21 4.98 7.63
C GLY A 75 -27.06 5.82 7.08
N LYS A 76 -26.14 5.23 6.30
CA LYS A 76 -24.96 5.89 5.75
C LYS A 76 -25.30 7.11 4.87
N PRO A 77 -26.32 7.07 3.98
CA PRO A 77 -26.70 8.23 3.19
C PRO A 77 -27.08 9.45 4.04
N ALA A 78 -27.95 9.26 5.04
CA ALA A 78 -28.36 10.37 5.92
C ALA A 78 -27.20 10.93 6.75
N ARG A 79 -26.32 10.05 7.23
CA ARG A 79 -25.08 10.44 7.94
C ARG A 79 -24.15 11.26 7.06
N ALA A 80 -24.02 10.93 5.78
CA ALA A 80 -23.18 11.66 4.84
C ALA A 80 -23.65 13.11 4.64
N LEU A 81 -24.96 13.32 4.46
CA LEU A 81 -25.52 14.68 4.34
C LEU A 81 -25.35 15.49 5.63
N ARG A 82 -25.60 14.88 6.78
CA ARG A 82 -25.43 15.54 8.08
C ARG A 82 -23.97 15.97 8.29
N ILE A 83 -23.01 15.09 8.02
CA ILE A 83 -21.58 15.47 8.13
C ILE A 83 -21.25 16.60 7.16
N ALA A 84 -21.69 16.53 5.90
CA ALA A 84 -21.47 17.60 4.94
C ALA A 84 -22.03 18.94 5.44
N GLU A 85 -23.22 18.94 6.00
CA GLU A 85 -23.87 20.14 6.54
C GLU A 85 -23.12 20.74 7.75
N GLU A 86 -22.69 19.89 8.69
CA GLU A 86 -22.02 20.27 9.93
C GLU A 86 -20.57 20.72 9.71
N THR A 87 -19.83 20.01 8.84
CA THR A 87 -18.39 20.23 8.63
C THR A 87 -18.05 21.01 7.36
N GLY A 88 -19.05 21.28 6.51
CA GLY A 88 -18.85 21.95 5.23
C GLY A 88 -18.46 21.03 4.08
N ARG A 89 -18.14 19.76 4.33
CA ARG A 89 -17.77 18.79 3.29
C ARG A 89 -17.84 17.36 3.78
N TYR A 90 -18.24 16.44 2.91
CA TYR A 90 -18.11 15.01 3.13
C TYR A 90 -17.36 14.36 1.98
N GLU A 91 -16.32 13.58 2.29
CA GLU A 91 -15.56 12.82 1.32
C GLU A 91 -15.50 11.35 1.73
N GLU A 92 -15.65 10.46 0.76
CA GLU A 92 -15.58 9.02 0.99
C GLU A 92 -15.23 8.27 -0.29
N GLU A 93 -14.47 7.19 -0.13
CA GLU A 93 -14.39 6.14 -1.13
C GLU A 93 -15.20 4.91 -0.68
N GLY A 94 -15.97 4.33 -1.59
CA GLY A 94 -16.79 3.16 -1.25
C GLY A 94 -17.59 2.60 -2.41
N TRP A 95 -18.17 1.43 -2.18
CA TRP A 95 -19.01 0.77 -3.17
C TRP A 95 -20.29 1.55 -3.44
N ARG A 96 -20.64 1.66 -4.72
CA ARG A 96 -21.93 2.21 -5.19
C ARG A 96 -22.52 1.26 -6.21
N VAL A 97 -23.83 1.39 -6.40
CA VAL A 97 -24.64 0.52 -7.25
C VAL A 97 -25.11 1.31 -8.47
N ARG A 98 -24.94 0.73 -9.67
CA ARG A 98 -25.48 1.28 -10.92
C ARG A 98 -26.93 0.83 -11.12
N LYS A 99 -27.59 1.36 -12.17
CA LYS A 99 -28.96 1.01 -12.56
C LYS A 99 -29.12 -0.49 -12.86
N ASP A 100 -28.13 -1.10 -13.50
CA ASP A 100 -28.11 -2.54 -13.83
C ASP A 100 -27.79 -3.48 -12.67
N GLY A 101 -27.59 -2.93 -11.46
CA GLY A 101 -27.24 -3.68 -10.27
C GLY A 101 -25.73 -3.96 -10.12
N THR A 102 -24.90 -3.58 -11.07
CA THR A 102 -23.44 -3.73 -10.94
C THR A 102 -22.86 -2.77 -9.91
N PHE A 103 -21.72 -3.16 -9.32
CA PHE A 103 -21.02 -2.38 -8.32
C PHE A 103 -19.82 -1.67 -8.94
N PHE A 104 -19.51 -0.49 -8.42
CA PHE A 104 -18.29 0.24 -8.76
C PHE A 104 -17.71 0.92 -7.53
N TRP A 105 -16.39 1.07 -7.51
CA TRP A 105 -15.71 1.79 -6.43
C TRP A 105 -15.71 3.27 -6.74
N ALA A 106 -16.38 4.04 -5.93
CA ALA A 106 -16.61 5.46 -6.15
C ALA A 106 -15.79 6.31 -5.18
N SER A 107 -15.17 7.37 -5.70
CA SER A 107 -14.79 8.52 -4.91
C SER A 107 -15.94 9.53 -4.93
N VAL A 108 -16.39 9.95 -3.75
CA VAL A 108 -17.59 10.78 -3.57
C VAL A 108 -17.24 12.00 -2.76
N VAL A 109 -17.69 13.16 -3.23
CA VAL A 109 -17.66 14.44 -2.49
C VAL A 109 -19.08 14.98 -2.41
N ILE A 110 -19.48 15.50 -1.25
CA ILE A 110 -20.75 16.20 -1.00
C ILE A 110 -20.42 17.50 -0.29
N ASP A 111 -20.75 18.61 -0.94
CA ASP A 111 -20.59 19.96 -0.41
C ASP A 111 -21.96 20.61 -0.20
N PRO A 112 -22.24 21.23 0.95
CA PRO A 112 -23.50 21.94 1.19
C PRO A 112 -23.54 23.24 0.37
N ILE A 113 -24.68 23.51 -0.23
CA ILE A 113 -24.95 24.78 -0.94
C ILE A 113 -25.80 25.64 -0.02
N ARG A 114 -25.34 26.86 0.25
CA ARG A 114 -26.04 27.79 1.09
C ARG A 114 -26.32 29.09 0.36
N GLU A 115 -27.52 29.62 0.56
CA GLU A 115 -27.90 30.93 0.10
C GLU A 115 -28.29 31.78 1.32
N LYS A 116 -27.65 32.96 1.49
CA LYS A 116 -27.83 33.85 2.65
C LYS A 116 -27.71 33.16 4.02
N GLY A 117 -26.92 32.08 4.09
CA GLY A 117 -26.71 31.29 5.30
C GLY A 117 -27.64 30.08 5.45
N GLU A 118 -28.74 30.02 4.73
CA GLU A 118 -29.66 28.87 4.74
C GLU A 118 -29.19 27.76 3.81
N LEU A 119 -29.32 26.49 4.24
CA LEU A 119 -29.02 25.34 3.42
C LEU A 119 -30.10 25.20 2.35
N ILE A 120 -29.72 25.30 1.09
CA ILE A 120 -30.63 25.14 -0.06
C ILE A 120 -30.46 23.77 -0.75
N GLY A 121 -29.41 23.03 -0.41
CA GLY A 121 -29.15 21.70 -0.96
C GLY A 121 -27.69 21.31 -0.85
N PHE A 122 -27.30 20.32 -1.67
CA PHE A 122 -25.91 19.82 -1.74
C PHE A 122 -25.46 19.67 -3.19
N ALA A 123 -24.21 19.99 -3.46
CA ALA A 123 -23.52 19.58 -4.67
C ALA A 123 -22.87 18.21 -4.43
N LYS A 124 -23.13 17.25 -5.31
CA LYS A 124 -22.55 15.92 -5.20
C LYS A 124 -21.74 15.57 -6.44
N ILE A 125 -20.50 15.19 -6.18
CA ILE A 125 -19.54 14.75 -7.20
C ILE A 125 -19.25 13.28 -6.95
N THR A 126 -19.30 12.47 -8.00
CA THR A 126 -18.94 11.04 -7.91
C THR A 126 -18.05 10.68 -9.09
N ARG A 127 -16.91 10.10 -8.81
CA ARG A 127 -16.01 9.53 -9.82
C ARG A 127 -15.97 8.02 -9.68
N ASP A 128 -16.02 7.31 -10.79
CA ASP A 128 -15.70 5.90 -10.83
C ASP A 128 -14.18 5.72 -10.84
N ILE A 129 -13.67 5.07 -9.81
CA ILE A 129 -12.23 4.80 -9.66
C ILE A 129 -11.93 3.30 -9.62
N THR A 130 -12.87 2.47 -10.14
CA THR A 130 -12.75 1.00 -10.13
C THR A 130 -11.51 0.56 -10.89
N GLU A 131 -11.35 1.01 -12.14
CA GLU A 131 -10.20 0.64 -12.98
C GLU A 131 -8.87 1.05 -12.35
N ARG A 132 -8.82 2.26 -11.78
CA ARG A 132 -7.62 2.75 -11.09
C ARG A 132 -7.26 1.85 -9.90
N ARG A 133 -8.24 1.53 -9.06
CA ARG A 133 -8.04 0.66 -7.89
C ARG A 133 -7.61 -0.75 -8.28
N GLU A 134 -8.24 -1.32 -9.31
CA GLU A 134 -7.87 -2.64 -9.83
C GLU A 134 -6.43 -2.66 -10.38
N ALA A 135 -6.04 -1.61 -11.11
CA ALA A 135 -4.68 -1.45 -11.61
C ALA A 135 -3.65 -1.33 -10.47
N GLU A 136 -3.95 -0.55 -9.43
CA GLU A 136 -3.09 -0.40 -8.24
C GLU A 136 -2.94 -1.74 -7.51
N LEU A 137 -4.02 -2.48 -7.27
CA LEU A 137 -3.98 -3.80 -6.63
C LEU A 137 -3.19 -4.83 -7.47
N LYS A 138 -3.38 -4.81 -8.80
CA LYS A 138 -2.65 -5.68 -9.71
C LYS A 138 -1.14 -5.38 -9.71
N LEU A 139 -0.79 -4.10 -9.69
CA LEU A 139 0.62 -3.67 -9.61
C LEU A 139 1.26 -4.15 -8.29
N GLU A 140 0.57 -3.96 -7.16
CA GLU A 140 1.04 -4.42 -5.86
C GLU A 140 1.24 -5.95 -5.85
N GLN A 141 0.30 -6.69 -6.41
CA GLN A 141 0.41 -8.15 -6.53
C GLN A 141 1.61 -8.58 -7.38
N MET A 142 1.82 -7.92 -8.54
CA MET A 142 2.97 -8.19 -9.40
C MET A 142 4.30 -7.87 -8.71
N GLN A 143 4.38 -6.77 -7.97
CA GLN A 143 5.58 -6.41 -7.20
C GLN A 143 5.91 -7.47 -6.13
N ARG A 144 4.89 -7.98 -5.42
CA ARG A 144 5.07 -9.08 -4.46
C ARG A 144 5.56 -10.35 -5.11
N GLN A 145 4.99 -10.74 -6.26
CA GLN A 145 5.41 -11.91 -7.02
C GLN A 145 6.86 -11.77 -7.53
N LEU A 146 7.22 -10.59 -8.04
CA LEU A 146 8.58 -10.32 -8.50
C LEU A 146 9.60 -10.42 -7.35
N ALA A 147 9.28 -9.84 -6.19
CA ALA A 147 10.14 -9.93 -5.00
C ALA A 147 10.31 -11.38 -4.52
N GLU A 148 9.26 -12.20 -4.59
CA GLU A 148 9.33 -13.62 -4.25
C GLU A 148 10.18 -14.42 -5.27
N SER A 149 10.02 -14.13 -6.57
CA SER A 149 10.85 -14.73 -7.63
C SER A 149 12.32 -14.38 -7.48
N GLN A 150 12.63 -13.11 -7.25
CA GLN A 150 14.02 -12.66 -7.02
C GLN A 150 14.65 -13.32 -5.80
N LYS A 151 13.86 -13.53 -4.73
CA LYS A 151 14.32 -14.25 -3.54
C LYS A 151 14.63 -15.70 -3.85
N LEU A 152 13.81 -16.37 -4.66
CA LEU A 152 14.05 -17.76 -5.08
C LEU A 152 15.26 -17.87 -6.00
N ASP A 153 15.45 -16.94 -6.93
CA ASP A 153 16.62 -16.90 -7.81
C ASP A 153 17.92 -16.70 -7.02
N ALA A 154 17.92 -15.77 -6.05
CA ALA A 154 19.04 -15.55 -5.16
C ALA A 154 19.35 -16.82 -4.32
N LEU A 155 18.31 -17.52 -3.85
CA LEU A 155 18.45 -18.80 -3.14
C LEU A 155 19.05 -19.88 -4.05
N GLY A 156 18.60 -19.96 -5.32
CA GLY A 156 19.13 -20.90 -6.31
C GLY A 156 20.62 -20.70 -6.58
N GLN A 157 21.06 -19.44 -6.75
CA GLN A 157 22.47 -19.11 -6.94
C GLN A 157 23.32 -19.43 -5.71
N LEU A 158 22.78 -19.17 -4.50
CA LEU A 158 23.46 -19.52 -3.24
C LEU A 158 23.54 -21.01 -3.01
N THR A 159 22.57 -21.80 -3.46
CA THR A 159 22.51 -23.25 -3.23
C THR A 159 23.71 -23.96 -3.83
N GLY A 160 24.20 -23.54 -5.00
CA GLY A 160 25.40 -24.08 -5.61
C GLY A 160 26.67 -23.86 -4.77
N GLY A 161 26.88 -22.64 -4.27
CA GLY A 161 28.00 -22.31 -3.39
C GLY A 161 27.92 -23.01 -2.04
N VAL A 162 26.72 -23.06 -1.46
CA VAL A 162 26.49 -23.74 -0.19
C VAL A 162 26.73 -25.26 -0.27
N ALA A 163 26.27 -25.93 -1.34
CA ALA A 163 26.53 -27.35 -1.55
C ALA A 163 28.03 -27.64 -1.66
N HIS A 164 28.77 -26.79 -2.35
CA HIS A 164 30.24 -26.88 -2.44
C HIS A 164 30.88 -26.73 -1.04
N ASP A 165 30.51 -25.73 -0.27
CA ASP A 165 31.06 -25.49 1.06
C ASP A 165 30.70 -26.58 2.05
N PHE A 166 29.46 -27.11 1.98
CA PHE A 166 29.05 -28.25 2.78
C PHE A 166 29.87 -29.52 2.44
N ASN A 167 30.11 -29.79 1.17
CA ASN A 167 30.96 -30.89 0.74
C ASN A 167 32.40 -30.74 1.25
N ASN A 168 32.94 -29.52 1.24
CA ASN A 168 34.26 -29.23 1.80
C ASN A 168 34.33 -29.51 3.31
N LEU A 169 33.31 -29.14 4.08
CA LEU A 169 33.23 -29.47 5.52
C LEU A 169 33.16 -31.00 5.75
N LEU A 170 32.34 -31.72 4.97
CA LEU A 170 32.24 -33.17 5.06
C LEU A 170 33.58 -33.87 4.71
N MET A 171 34.33 -33.33 3.74
CA MET A 171 35.65 -33.86 3.37
C MET A 171 36.64 -33.71 4.51
N ILE A 172 36.68 -32.54 5.18
CA ILE A 172 37.54 -32.30 6.36
C ILE A 172 37.17 -33.23 7.49
N ILE A 173 35.89 -33.39 7.80
CA ILE A 173 35.40 -34.29 8.86
C ILE A 173 35.79 -35.72 8.55
N SER A 174 35.54 -36.22 7.32
CA SER A 174 35.83 -37.60 6.91
C SER A 174 37.32 -37.92 6.93
N GLY A 175 38.17 -36.97 6.43
CA GLY A 175 39.62 -37.13 6.44
C GLY A 175 40.17 -37.14 7.88
N SER A 176 39.64 -36.30 8.75
CA SER A 176 40.05 -36.25 10.16
C SER A 176 39.61 -37.48 10.94
N LEU A 177 38.42 -38.03 10.67
CA LEU A 177 37.98 -39.30 11.24
C LEU A 177 38.85 -40.48 10.80
N HIS A 178 39.33 -40.49 9.55
CA HIS A 178 40.25 -41.50 9.06
C HIS A 178 41.60 -41.46 9.84
N THR A 179 42.12 -40.27 10.10
CA THR A 179 43.33 -40.07 10.88
C THR A 179 43.16 -40.55 12.32
N LEU A 180 41.99 -40.25 12.95
CA LEU A 180 41.68 -40.72 14.31
C LEU A 180 41.60 -42.23 14.44
N LYS A 181 41.10 -42.91 13.41
CA LYS A 181 41.03 -44.41 13.38
C LYS A 181 42.38 -45.10 13.28
N LYS A 182 43.40 -44.44 12.73
CA LYS A 182 44.73 -45.01 12.48
C LYS A 182 45.78 -44.63 13.53
N GLY A 183 45.56 -43.64 14.40
CA GLY A 183 46.56 -43.12 15.31
C GLY A 183 46.53 -43.82 16.69
N ALA A 184 47.69 -43.84 17.38
CA ALA A 184 47.82 -44.22 18.78
C ALA A 184 47.23 -43.16 19.73
N ASP A 185 46.92 -43.51 20.99
CA ASP A 185 46.14 -42.62 21.87
C ASP A 185 46.81 -41.28 22.21
N ASP A 186 48.12 -41.16 22.21
CA ASP A 186 48.89 -39.93 22.52
C ASP A 186 49.47 -39.22 21.27
N ASP A 187 49.00 -39.55 20.05
CA ASP A 187 49.55 -38.94 18.85
C ASP A 187 49.04 -37.49 18.68
N PRO A 188 49.95 -36.48 18.56
CA PRO A 188 49.60 -35.08 18.26
C PRO A 188 48.72 -34.93 17.03
N LYS A 189 48.75 -35.87 16.08
CA LYS A 189 47.91 -35.88 14.92
C LYS A 189 46.44 -36.10 15.27
N ARG A 190 46.14 -36.89 16.31
CA ARG A 190 44.74 -37.08 16.79
C ARG A 190 44.16 -35.79 17.34
N GLN A 191 44.93 -35.06 18.17
CA GLN A 191 44.45 -33.76 18.69
C GLN A 191 44.17 -32.76 17.55
N ARG A 192 45.03 -32.69 16.54
CA ARG A 192 44.80 -31.85 15.34
C ARG A 192 43.55 -32.30 14.59
N ALA A 193 43.33 -33.61 14.45
CA ALA A 193 42.15 -34.13 13.76
C ALA A 193 40.85 -33.81 14.52
N VAL A 194 40.84 -33.93 15.84
CA VAL A 194 39.68 -33.53 16.69
C VAL A 194 39.39 -32.04 16.52
N SER A 195 40.41 -31.18 16.65
CA SER A 195 40.24 -29.73 16.47
C SER A 195 39.71 -29.35 15.07
N ALA A 196 40.15 -30.07 14.03
CA ALA A 196 39.68 -29.84 12.67
C ALA A 196 38.20 -30.26 12.50
N ILE A 197 37.74 -31.33 13.10
CA ILE A 197 36.34 -31.77 13.12
C ILE A 197 35.49 -30.73 13.86
N GLU A 198 35.89 -30.27 15.04
CA GLU A 198 35.18 -29.25 15.80
C GLU A 198 35.04 -27.95 15.02
N ALA A 199 36.11 -27.49 14.36
CA ALA A 199 36.11 -26.28 13.56
C ALA A 199 35.18 -26.43 12.32
N ALA A 200 35.18 -27.59 11.67
CA ALA A 200 34.28 -27.87 10.54
C ALA A 200 32.82 -27.92 10.98
N THR A 201 32.52 -28.54 12.12
CA THR A 201 31.17 -28.62 12.67
C THR A 201 30.63 -27.24 13.02
N ARG A 202 31.45 -26.39 13.70
CA ARG A 202 31.07 -24.99 13.99
C ARG A 202 30.75 -24.19 12.72
N ARG A 203 31.57 -24.32 11.67
CA ARG A 203 31.34 -23.66 10.39
C ARG A 203 30.05 -24.16 9.71
N GLY A 204 29.77 -25.47 9.75
CA GLY A 204 28.54 -26.05 9.23
C GLY A 204 27.30 -25.51 9.95
N ALA A 205 27.34 -25.39 11.28
CA ALA A 205 26.25 -24.83 12.05
C ALA A 205 26.01 -23.34 11.72
N ALA A 206 27.05 -22.54 11.55
CA ALA A 206 26.93 -21.14 11.12
C ALA A 206 26.31 -21.01 9.74
N LEU A 207 26.74 -21.84 8.77
CA LEU A 207 26.20 -21.85 7.41
C LEU A 207 24.71 -22.24 7.40
N THR A 208 24.33 -23.26 8.17
CA THR A 208 22.92 -23.67 8.32
C THR A 208 22.08 -22.56 8.91
N ASN A 209 22.57 -21.86 9.93
CA ASN A 209 21.86 -20.70 10.53
C ASN A 209 21.71 -19.54 9.55
N GLN A 210 22.71 -19.23 8.72
CA GLN A 210 22.62 -18.21 7.68
C GLN A 210 21.55 -18.57 6.65
N LEU A 211 21.50 -19.83 6.19
CA LEU A 211 20.47 -20.32 5.27
C LEU A 211 19.07 -20.23 5.86
N LEU A 212 18.90 -20.67 7.11
CA LEU A 212 17.61 -20.59 7.79
C LEU A 212 17.15 -19.17 8.01
N THR A 213 18.06 -18.24 8.30
CA THR A 213 17.74 -16.81 8.44
C THR A 213 17.28 -16.22 7.12
N PHE A 214 17.93 -16.61 6.01
CA PHE A 214 17.53 -16.15 4.68
C PHE A 214 16.21 -16.79 4.20
N ALA A 215 15.99 -18.08 4.50
CA ALA A 215 14.78 -18.82 4.10
C ALA A 215 13.54 -18.46 4.94
N ARG A 216 13.70 -18.02 6.18
CA ARG A 216 12.57 -17.58 7.01
C ARG A 216 11.94 -16.36 6.37
N ARG A 217 10.61 -16.44 6.12
CA ARG A 217 9.78 -15.23 5.97
C ARG A 217 9.99 -14.41 7.25
N GLN A 218 10.75 -13.34 7.17
CA GLN A 218 10.74 -12.36 8.25
C GLN A 218 9.34 -11.76 8.28
N SER A 219 8.50 -12.25 9.19
CA SER A 219 7.47 -11.39 9.74
C SER A 219 8.25 -10.24 10.38
N VAL A 220 8.27 -9.10 9.71
CA VAL A 220 8.82 -7.89 10.26
C VAL A 220 8.00 -7.62 11.52
N ASN A 221 8.60 -7.86 12.68
CA ASN A 221 8.05 -7.41 13.95
C ASN A 221 8.79 -6.10 14.28
N PRO A 222 8.22 -4.94 13.92
CA PRO A 222 8.92 -3.68 14.08
C PRO A 222 9.23 -3.44 15.55
N GLN A 223 10.50 -3.31 15.86
CA GLN A 223 10.96 -2.99 17.21
C GLN A 223 11.66 -1.63 17.21
N THR A 224 11.48 -0.90 18.28
CA THR A 224 12.23 0.33 18.50
C THR A 224 13.66 -0.03 18.85
N VAL A 225 14.61 0.38 18.01
CA VAL A 225 16.02 0.04 18.16
C VAL A 225 16.84 1.31 18.33
N ASP A 226 17.72 1.30 19.35
CA ASP A 226 18.79 2.27 19.48
C ASP A 226 19.90 1.91 18.49
N VAL A 227 20.03 2.73 17.45
CA VAL A 227 21.00 2.51 16.37
C VAL A 227 22.45 2.59 16.91
N THR A 228 22.70 3.46 17.89
CA THR A 228 24.04 3.63 18.47
C THR A 228 24.46 2.38 19.23
N GLU A 229 23.56 1.81 20.04
CA GLU A 229 23.81 0.57 20.77
C GLU A 229 24.06 -0.60 19.81
N ARG A 230 23.26 -0.72 18.75
CA ARG A 230 23.42 -1.78 17.75
C ARG A 230 24.71 -1.68 16.96
N ILE A 231 25.10 -0.48 16.54
CA ILE A 231 26.38 -0.28 15.83
C ILE A 231 27.56 -0.61 16.75
N ASN A 232 27.52 -0.19 18.01
CA ASN A 232 28.59 -0.51 18.98
C ASN A 232 28.68 -2.01 19.25
N ALA A 233 27.57 -2.72 19.35
CA ALA A 233 27.58 -4.19 19.52
C ALA A 233 28.19 -4.95 18.33
N VAL A 234 28.12 -4.40 17.11
CA VAL A 234 28.69 -5.02 15.90
C VAL A 234 30.12 -4.53 15.62
N ARG A 235 30.55 -3.44 16.23
CA ARG A 235 31.88 -2.81 16.00
C ARG A 235 33.02 -3.81 16.18
N ASP A 236 33.02 -4.60 17.25
CA ASP A 236 34.09 -5.54 17.55
C ASP A 236 34.13 -6.70 16.55
N VAL A 237 32.98 -7.14 16.08
CA VAL A 237 32.84 -8.16 15.04
C VAL A 237 33.36 -7.65 13.70
N LEU A 238 33.02 -6.42 13.33
CA LEU A 238 33.48 -5.79 12.09
C LEU A 238 35.01 -5.54 12.14
N ASN A 239 35.55 -5.08 13.25
CA ASN A 239 36.99 -4.88 13.43
C ASN A 239 37.79 -6.21 13.34
N THR A 240 37.19 -7.32 13.77
CA THR A 240 37.84 -8.64 13.71
C THR A 240 37.73 -9.26 12.32
N GLY A 241 36.67 -8.94 11.56
CA GLY A 241 36.44 -9.46 10.20
C GLY A 241 37.23 -8.76 9.10
N VAL A 242 37.76 -7.55 9.36
CA VAL A 242 38.55 -6.80 8.40
C VAL A 242 40.02 -7.11 8.59
N ASN A 243 40.63 -7.80 7.62
CA ASN A 243 42.07 -8.04 7.61
C ASN A 243 42.79 -6.68 7.71
N GLY A 244 43.79 -6.56 8.56
CA GLY A 244 44.49 -5.35 9.02
C GLY A 244 44.93 -4.27 8.01
N ALA A 245 44.54 -4.39 6.73
CA ALA A 245 44.79 -3.42 5.68
C ALA A 245 43.73 -2.29 5.61
N VAL A 246 42.58 -2.42 6.29
CA VAL A 246 41.49 -1.45 6.28
C VAL A 246 41.19 -0.97 7.70
N ARG A 247 41.18 0.34 7.92
CA ARG A 247 40.80 0.96 9.19
C ARG A 247 39.30 1.35 9.12
N LEU A 248 38.48 0.78 9.97
CA LEU A 248 37.09 1.16 10.12
C LEU A 248 36.96 2.36 11.06
N GLN A 249 36.33 3.42 10.61
CA GLN A 249 36.02 4.60 11.40
C GLN A 249 34.53 4.74 11.51
N PHE A 250 34.01 4.87 12.74
CA PHE A 250 32.59 5.06 13.01
C PHE A 250 32.39 6.49 13.48
N ASP A 251 31.57 7.24 12.77
CA ASP A 251 31.15 8.59 13.16
C ASP A 251 29.64 8.54 13.47
N ILE A 252 29.34 8.53 14.77
CA ILE A 252 27.96 8.39 15.26
C ILE A 252 27.65 9.65 16.09
N ALA A 253 26.59 10.36 15.71
CA ALA A 253 26.12 11.54 16.43
C ALA A 253 25.79 11.17 17.90
N ARG A 254 26.06 12.09 18.84
CA ARG A 254 25.83 11.84 20.28
C ARG A 254 24.38 11.66 20.68
N SER A 255 23.44 12.05 19.82
CA SER A 255 22.01 11.91 20.03
C SER A 255 21.37 11.43 18.73
N VAL A 256 21.12 10.13 18.63
CA VAL A 256 20.40 9.51 17.49
C VAL A 256 19.04 9.10 18.00
N TRP A 257 17.99 9.46 17.29
CA TRP A 257 16.63 9.04 17.61
C TRP A 257 16.49 7.52 17.42
N PRO A 258 15.77 6.82 18.32
CA PRO A 258 15.43 5.42 18.12
C PRO A 258 14.65 5.27 16.81
N VAL A 259 14.93 4.24 16.03
CA VAL A 259 14.22 3.92 14.78
C VAL A 259 13.43 2.63 14.94
N MET A 260 12.28 2.57 14.29
CA MET A 260 11.50 1.35 14.21
C MET A 260 11.96 0.54 13.01
N VAL A 261 12.50 -0.65 13.23
CA VAL A 261 13.04 -1.57 12.21
C VAL A 261 12.43 -2.95 12.36
#